data_e8ff043cba6357b998e41f40006022d4
#
_entry.id   e8ff043cba6357b998e41f40006022d4
#
_cell.length_a   1.000
_cell.length_b   1.000
_cell.length_c   1.000
_cell.angle_alpha   90.00
_cell.angle_beta   90.00
_cell.angle_gamma   90.00
#
_symmetry.space_group_name_H-M   'P 1'
#
loop_
_entity.id
_entity.type
_entity.pdbx_description
1 polymer ?
#
loop_
_entity_poly.entity_id
_entity_poly.type
_entity_poly.pdbx_seq_one_letter_code
_entity_poly.pdbx_strand_id
1 'polypeptide(L)'
;MQTKNNIFLLLLLVLGGFANSQIGINTETPNATLDVQGNLSVRNRIFLGGTDLANGSLGDVGTVLVSQGANNPPVWKLIRRPDFNPFLYTIFNNAAAETQNGIIFGTAASGFQLYALDQTLSSFAGTQITELQRDFQIDNPQNITFLSFETIAHLESTIQYSAADFSCGIFVDDLLKGIRVYTVDQSGTAVTPFFTFDLLASANNLSVGNHTAKVACKKRGNINGFSGQLGIGRAVSGNLNNFMTKSSLVVETYEKPSTSNTVPVYNP
;
A
#
# COMPACT_ATOMS: atom_id res chain seq x y z
N MET A 1 16.63 -88.94 27.75
CA MET A 1 17.43 -87.92 27.03
C MET A 1 16.60 -86.96 26.21
N GLN A 2 15.45 -87.37 25.68
CA GLN A 2 14.50 -86.56 24.89
C GLN A 2 13.79 -85.41 25.66
N THR A 3 13.46 -85.59 26.92
CA THR A 3 12.76 -84.59 27.73
C THR A 3 13.61 -83.31 28.00
N LYS A 4 14.92 -83.43 28.13
CA LYS A 4 15.83 -82.31 28.32
C LYS A 4 15.95 -81.44 27.07
N ASN A 5 15.92 -82.06 25.89
CA ASN A 5 15.97 -81.29 24.63
C ASN A 5 14.66 -80.53 24.35
N ASN A 6 13.53 -81.14 24.73
CA ASN A 6 12.25 -80.46 24.55
C ASN A 6 12.08 -79.22 25.52
N ILE A 7 12.60 -79.29 26.73
CA ILE A 7 12.58 -78.18 27.69
C ILE A 7 13.50 -77.03 27.20
N PHE A 8 14.69 -77.43 26.63
CA PHE A 8 15.61 -76.43 26.05
C PHE A 8 15.03 -75.73 24.81
N LEU A 9 14.32 -76.47 23.97
CA LEU A 9 13.62 -75.92 22.78
C LEU A 9 12.46 -75.03 23.21
N LEU A 10 11.71 -75.42 24.23
CA LEU A 10 10.62 -74.59 24.76
C LEU A 10 11.14 -73.28 25.42
N LEU A 11 12.29 -73.36 26.11
CA LEU A 11 12.93 -72.17 26.69
C LEU A 11 13.44 -71.21 25.64
N LEU A 12 13.98 -71.72 24.52
CA LEU A 12 14.42 -70.91 23.39
C LEU A 12 13.24 -70.25 22.68
N LEU A 13 12.09 -70.91 22.56
CA LEU A 13 10.87 -70.37 21.96
C LEU A 13 10.26 -69.26 22.80
N VAL A 14 10.30 -69.37 24.13
CA VAL A 14 9.80 -68.38 25.07
C VAL A 14 10.71 -67.14 25.09
N LEU A 15 12.01 -67.28 25.03
CA LEU A 15 12.96 -66.17 24.94
C LEU A 15 12.92 -65.39 23.64
N GLY A 16 12.58 -66.03 22.53
CA GLY A 16 12.41 -65.37 21.22
C GLY A 16 11.16 -64.49 21.08
N GLY A 17 10.12 -64.69 21.96
CA GLY A 17 8.83 -63.99 21.89
C GLY A 17 8.81 -62.57 22.45
N PHE A 18 9.87 -62.10 23.11
CA PHE A 18 9.91 -60.79 23.75
C PHE A 18 10.96 -59.83 23.14
N ALA A 19 11.42 -60.07 21.94
CA ALA A 19 12.34 -59.15 21.29
C ALA A 19 11.57 -57.97 20.71
N ASN A 20 11.35 -56.92 21.53
CA ASN A 20 10.99 -55.60 21.01
C ASN A 20 12.17 -55.05 20.22
N SER A 21 12.09 -55.07 18.90
CA SER A 21 13.12 -54.53 18.03
C SER A 21 13.03 -53.01 18.00
N GLN A 22 13.81 -52.34 18.83
CA GLN A 22 14.08 -50.91 18.72
C GLN A 22 15.35 -50.72 17.89
N ILE A 23 15.34 -49.70 17.04
CA ILE A 23 16.49 -49.36 16.20
C ILE A 23 17.09 -48.08 16.73
N GLY A 24 18.25 -48.11 17.33
CA GLY A 24 19.06 -46.97 17.70
C GLY A 24 20.12 -46.69 16.65
N ILE A 25 20.20 -45.46 16.17
CA ILE A 25 21.31 -45.03 15.31
C ILE A 25 22.13 -44.04 16.16
N ASN A 26 23.38 -44.47 16.44
CA ASN A 26 24.32 -43.75 17.28
C ASN A 26 23.80 -43.51 18.75
N THR A 27 22.95 -44.43 19.24
CA THR A 27 22.48 -44.51 20.64
C THR A 27 22.38 -45.98 21.05
N GLU A 28 22.84 -46.28 22.29
CA GLU A 28 22.75 -47.63 22.91
C GLU A 28 21.45 -47.81 23.71
N THR A 29 20.75 -46.70 23.99
CA THR A 29 19.49 -46.67 24.80
C THR A 29 18.38 -45.96 24.01
N PRO A 30 17.78 -46.61 22.97
CA PRO A 30 16.73 -45.97 22.17
C PRO A 30 15.49 -45.68 23.02
N ASN A 31 14.97 -44.43 22.94
CA ASN A 31 13.75 -43.99 23.61
C ASN A 31 12.49 -44.14 22.73
N ALA A 32 12.66 -44.60 21.48
CA ALA A 32 11.58 -44.81 20.50
C ALA A 32 11.87 -46.05 19.67
N THR A 33 10.91 -46.51 18.87
CA THR A 33 11.11 -47.63 17.91
C THR A 33 12.24 -47.34 16.94
N LEU A 34 12.40 -46.09 16.53
CA LEU A 34 13.57 -45.56 15.85
C LEU A 34 14.05 -44.33 16.61
N ASP A 35 15.26 -44.36 17.11
CA ASP A 35 15.93 -43.26 17.78
C ASP A 35 17.23 -42.92 17.08
N VAL A 36 17.43 -41.69 16.66
CA VAL A 36 18.59 -41.22 15.91
C VAL A 36 19.26 -40.09 16.70
N GLN A 37 20.38 -40.36 17.28
CA GLN A 37 21.25 -39.36 17.89
C GLN A 37 22.15 -38.75 16.79
N GLY A 38 21.61 -37.76 16.04
CA GLY A 38 22.32 -37.15 14.92
C GLY A 38 21.38 -36.61 13.85
N ASN A 39 21.89 -36.41 12.65
CA ASN A 39 21.12 -35.88 11.53
C ASN A 39 20.35 -36.99 10.81
N LEU A 40 19.10 -36.73 10.46
CA LEU A 40 18.28 -37.58 9.62
C LEU A 40 18.08 -36.90 8.24
N SER A 41 18.51 -37.61 7.16
CA SER A 41 18.22 -37.18 5.79
C SER A 41 17.20 -38.11 5.14
N VAL A 42 16.05 -37.53 4.77
CA VAL A 42 15.00 -38.27 4.04
C VAL A 42 14.94 -37.78 2.61
N ARG A 43 15.31 -38.61 1.65
CA ARG A 43 15.43 -38.21 0.24
C ARG A 43 14.13 -38.22 -0.55
N ASN A 44 13.02 -38.71 -0.01
CA ASN A 44 11.80 -38.87 -0.77
C ASN A 44 10.62 -38.29 0.05
N ARG A 45 9.81 -39.14 0.63
CA ARG A 45 8.52 -38.78 1.21
C ARG A 45 8.46 -39.17 2.68
N ILE A 46 7.81 -38.33 3.49
CA ILE A 46 7.46 -38.63 4.87
C ILE A 46 5.93 -38.77 4.94
N PHE A 47 5.49 -39.95 5.43
CA PHE A 47 4.10 -40.25 5.69
C PHE A 47 3.83 -40.13 7.17
N LEU A 48 2.78 -39.41 7.56
CA LEU A 48 2.36 -39.28 8.95
C LEU A 48 1.08 -40.07 9.21
N GLY A 49 1.10 -40.84 10.30
CA GLY A 49 0.01 -41.75 10.60
C GLY A 49 -0.02 -42.90 9.61
N GLY A 50 -1.11 -43.61 9.59
CA GLY A 50 -1.29 -44.81 8.80
C GLY A 50 -1.49 -46.06 9.64
N THR A 51 -1.57 -47.21 9.01
CA THR A 51 -1.73 -48.55 9.60
C THR A 51 -0.80 -49.53 8.90
N ASP A 52 -0.73 -50.74 9.41
CA ASP A 52 0.08 -51.83 8.76
C ASP A 52 -0.34 -52.12 7.31
N LEU A 53 -1.57 -51.71 6.93
CA LEU A 53 -2.15 -51.97 5.62
C LEU A 53 -2.23 -50.72 4.73
N ALA A 54 -1.98 -49.51 5.26
CA ALA A 54 -2.13 -48.27 4.52
C ALA A 54 -1.09 -47.22 4.95
N ASN A 55 -0.46 -46.58 3.99
CA ASN A 55 0.44 -45.47 4.27
C ASN A 55 -0.35 -44.31 4.88
N GLY A 56 0.32 -43.52 5.72
CA GLY A 56 -0.23 -42.28 6.25
C GLY A 56 -0.33 -41.15 5.24
N SER A 57 -0.61 -39.95 5.72
CA SER A 57 -0.74 -38.75 4.88
C SER A 57 0.64 -38.19 4.50
N LEU A 58 0.78 -37.81 3.23
CA LEU A 58 1.92 -37.04 2.72
C LEU A 58 1.78 -35.54 2.95
N GLY A 59 0.58 -35.09 3.36
CA GLY A 59 0.20 -33.68 3.31
C GLY A 59 -0.12 -33.21 1.88
N ASP A 60 -0.84 -32.10 1.77
CA ASP A 60 -1.15 -31.44 0.51
C ASP A 60 -0.07 -30.39 0.17
N VAL A 61 -0.06 -29.96 -1.08
CA VAL A 61 0.86 -28.89 -1.52
C VAL A 61 0.64 -27.63 -0.69
N GLY A 62 1.71 -27.11 -0.10
CA GLY A 62 1.67 -25.91 0.75
C GLY A 62 1.38 -26.18 2.23
N THR A 63 1.26 -27.45 2.64
CA THR A 63 1.19 -27.82 4.06
C THR A 63 2.57 -27.93 4.68
N VAL A 64 2.66 -27.67 5.98
CA VAL A 64 3.86 -27.87 6.80
C VAL A 64 3.56 -28.83 7.95
N LEU A 65 4.61 -29.49 8.42
CA LEU A 65 4.55 -30.34 9.58
C LEU A 65 4.52 -29.48 10.85
N VAL A 66 3.46 -29.62 11.65
CA VAL A 66 3.25 -28.84 12.87
C VAL A 66 3.16 -29.77 14.06
N SER A 67 3.96 -29.50 15.10
CA SER A 67 3.84 -30.18 16.39
C SER A 67 2.51 -29.81 17.06
N GLN A 68 1.86 -30.81 17.67
CA GLN A 68 0.63 -30.62 18.47
C GLN A 68 0.89 -30.63 19.99
N GLY A 69 2.15 -30.54 20.40
CA GLY A 69 2.53 -30.61 21.78
C GLY A 69 2.88 -32.05 22.24
N ALA A 70 3.19 -32.16 23.52
CA ALA A 70 3.57 -33.45 24.12
C ALA A 70 2.43 -34.46 23.99
N ASN A 71 2.76 -35.71 23.67
CA ASN A 71 1.86 -36.86 23.52
C ASN A 71 0.88 -36.80 22.36
N ASN A 72 1.00 -35.83 21.46
CA ASN A 72 0.20 -35.78 20.24
C ASN A 72 1.11 -35.94 19.00
N PRO A 73 0.71 -36.76 18.01
CA PRO A 73 1.48 -36.86 16.79
C PRO A 73 1.47 -35.53 16.03
N PRO A 74 2.55 -35.18 15.34
CA PRO A 74 2.56 -34.04 14.46
C PRO A 74 1.54 -34.22 13.33
N VAL A 75 1.02 -33.13 12.77
CA VAL A 75 0.07 -33.13 11.69
C VAL A 75 0.48 -32.19 10.56
N TRP A 76 0.04 -32.50 9.35
CA TRP A 76 0.15 -31.58 8.24
C TRP A 76 -0.89 -30.47 8.40
N LYS A 77 -0.45 -29.22 8.44
CA LYS A 77 -1.35 -28.04 8.42
C LYS A 77 -1.02 -27.17 7.24
N LEU A 78 -2.06 -26.73 6.55
CA LEU A 78 -1.93 -25.65 5.58
C LEU A 78 -1.50 -24.39 6.36
N ILE A 79 -0.34 -23.84 6.05
CA ILE A 79 -0.05 -22.48 6.47
C ILE A 79 -1.10 -21.62 5.76
N ARG A 80 -2.05 -21.07 6.49
CA ARG A 80 -2.80 -19.95 5.97
C ARG A 80 -1.78 -18.84 5.74
N ARG A 81 -1.31 -18.71 4.51
CA ARG A 81 -0.90 -17.41 4.04
C ARG A 81 -2.09 -16.53 4.37
N PRO A 82 -1.91 -15.37 5.02
CA PRO A 82 -2.96 -14.37 4.99
C PRO A 82 -3.34 -14.32 3.51
N ASP A 83 -4.57 -14.67 3.16
CA ASP A 83 -5.12 -14.33 1.87
C ASP A 83 -4.89 -12.82 1.82
N PHE A 84 -3.83 -12.43 1.13
CA PHE A 84 -3.68 -11.04 0.76
C PHE A 84 -4.90 -10.81 -0.12
N ASN A 85 -5.95 -10.34 0.56
CA ASN A 85 -7.16 -9.87 -0.07
C ASN A 85 -6.70 -9.15 -1.33
N PRO A 86 -7.27 -9.39 -2.53
CA PRO A 86 -6.87 -8.69 -3.75
C PRO A 86 -6.88 -7.16 -3.63
N PHE A 87 -7.27 -6.63 -2.48
CA PHE A 87 -7.25 -5.21 -2.11
C PHE A 87 -6.01 -4.78 -1.29
N LEU A 88 -5.04 -5.62 -1.02
CA LEU A 88 -3.78 -5.20 -0.42
C LEU A 88 -2.89 -4.63 -1.53
N TYR A 89 -2.99 -3.32 -1.69
CA TYR A 89 -2.10 -2.55 -2.54
C TYR A 89 -0.80 -2.29 -1.79
N THR A 90 0.31 -2.34 -2.49
CA THR A 90 1.60 -1.87 -1.98
C THR A 90 1.79 -0.42 -2.42
N ILE A 91 2.28 0.45 -1.53
CA ILE A 91 2.72 1.79 -1.93
C ILE A 91 4.02 1.63 -2.71
N PHE A 92 4.01 1.94 -4.00
CA PHE A 92 5.21 1.88 -4.83
C PHE A 92 5.89 3.23 -5.00
N ASN A 93 5.12 4.33 -4.91
CA ASN A 93 5.67 5.63 -5.16
C ASN A 93 4.99 6.69 -4.30
N ASN A 94 5.82 7.55 -3.70
CA ASN A 94 5.38 8.75 -3.02
C ASN A 94 6.24 9.90 -3.56
N ALA A 95 5.63 10.85 -4.22
CA ALA A 95 6.28 12.02 -4.77
C ALA A 95 5.62 13.28 -4.23
N ALA A 96 6.43 14.23 -3.76
CA ALA A 96 5.95 15.49 -3.23
C ALA A 96 6.62 16.70 -3.90
N ALA A 97 5.91 17.79 -3.99
CA ALA A 97 6.40 19.08 -4.47
C ALA A 97 5.89 20.20 -3.56
N GLU A 98 6.71 21.22 -3.39
CA GLU A 98 6.35 22.43 -2.67
C GLU A 98 6.61 23.67 -3.52
N THR A 99 5.77 24.69 -3.38
CA THR A 99 6.03 26.00 -4.04
C THR A 99 7.09 26.81 -3.30
N GLN A 100 7.84 27.61 -4.06
CA GLN A 100 8.65 28.70 -3.52
C GLN A 100 7.96 30.05 -3.75
N ASN A 101 7.33 30.21 -4.91
CA ASN A 101 6.74 31.48 -5.35
C ASN A 101 5.23 31.43 -5.57
N GLY A 102 4.63 30.24 -5.81
CA GLY A 102 3.21 30.14 -6.12
C GLY A 102 2.78 30.94 -7.34
N ILE A 103 1.51 31.33 -7.38
CA ILE A 103 0.94 32.16 -8.45
C ILE A 103 0.14 33.34 -7.88
N ILE A 104 0.03 34.45 -8.64
CA ILE A 104 -0.80 35.59 -8.33
C ILE A 104 -1.78 35.84 -9.49
N PHE A 105 -3.05 35.98 -9.15
CA PHE A 105 -4.07 36.50 -10.04
C PHE A 105 -4.27 38.01 -9.78
N GLY A 106 -4.21 38.80 -10.82
CA GLY A 106 -4.51 40.25 -10.77
C GLY A 106 -6.00 40.50 -10.71
N THR A 107 -6.40 41.71 -11.18
CA THR A 107 -7.80 42.18 -11.13
C THR A 107 -8.75 41.41 -12.07
N ALA A 108 -8.24 40.83 -13.16
CA ALA A 108 -9.08 40.13 -14.13
C ALA A 108 -9.59 38.78 -13.57
N ALA A 109 -10.84 38.44 -13.90
CA ALA A 109 -11.46 37.17 -13.64
C ALA A 109 -11.85 36.49 -14.97
N SER A 110 -11.75 35.16 -15.04
CA SER A 110 -11.97 34.40 -16.27
C SER A 110 -13.42 33.98 -16.51
N GLY A 111 -14.34 34.32 -15.58
CA GLY A 111 -15.73 33.89 -15.64
C GLY A 111 -15.97 32.49 -15.02
N PHE A 112 -17.22 32.25 -14.69
CA PHE A 112 -17.67 30.99 -14.15
C PHE A 112 -17.65 29.93 -15.24
N GLN A 113 -17.20 28.73 -14.87
CA GLN A 113 -17.11 27.59 -15.76
C GLN A 113 -17.60 26.34 -15.02
N LEU A 114 -18.29 25.45 -15.75
CA LEU A 114 -18.56 24.09 -15.30
C LEU A 114 -17.36 23.19 -15.68
N TYR A 115 -17.07 22.25 -14.83
CA TYR A 115 -15.93 21.35 -15.00
C TYR A 115 -16.40 19.91 -15.10
N ALA A 116 -15.66 19.09 -15.83
CA ALA A 116 -15.93 17.68 -16.03
C ALA A 116 -14.68 16.85 -15.75
N LEU A 117 -14.87 15.61 -15.31
CA LEU A 117 -13.80 14.64 -15.18
C LEU A 117 -13.12 14.49 -16.56
N ASP A 118 -11.80 14.34 -16.55
CA ASP A 118 -10.96 14.22 -17.75
C ASP A 118 -11.01 15.43 -18.72
N GLN A 119 -11.54 16.56 -18.26
CA GLN A 119 -11.37 17.82 -18.98
C GLN A 119 -9.88 18.12 -19.16
N THR A 120 -9.45 18.52 -20.35
CA THR A 120 -8.04 18.82 -20.62
C THR A 120 -7.58 20.09 -19.90
N LEU A 121 -6.30 20.14 -19.51
CA LEU A 121 -5.70 21.33 -18.91
C LEU A 121 -5.83 22.56 -19.82
N SER A 122 -5.72 22.38 -21.13
CA SER A 122 -5.91 23.44 -22.11
C SER A 122 -7.32 24.01 -22.12
N SER A 123 -8.36 23.18 -22.01
CA SER A 123 -9.76 23.64 -21.95
C SER A 123 -10.15 24.21 -20.57
N PHE A 124 -9.46 23.81 -19.52
CA PHE A 124 -9.57 24.42 -18.20
C PHE A 124 -9.13 25.89 -18.25
N ALA A 125 -8.13 26.20 -19.06
CA ALA A 125 -7.62 27.55 -19.31
C ALA A 125 -7.24 28.30 -18.01
N GLY A 126 -6.67 27.58 -17.05
CA GLY A 126 -6.14 28.12 -15.79
C GLY A 126 -4.63 28.31 -15.87
N THR A 127 -4.08 28.90 -14.82
CA THR A 127 -2.64 29.06 -14.64
C THR A 127 -2.09 27.86 -13.90
N GLN A 128 -1.16 27.14 -14.52
CA GLN A 128 -0.45 26.04 -13.88
C GLN A 128 0.52 26.58 -12.82
N ILE A 129 0.56 25.93 -11.67
CA ILE A 129 1.59 26.14 -10.67
C ILE A 129 2.77 25.24 -11.06
N THR A 130 3.73 25.79 -11.81
CA THR A 130 4.81 24.98 -12.43
C THR A 130 5.71 24.28 -11.41
N GLU A 131 5.81 24.81 -10.19
CA GLU A 131 6.55 24.20 -9.09
C GLU A 131 5.85 22.94 -8.55
N LEU A 132 4.53 22.80 -8.76
CA LEU A 132 3.72 21.66 -8.34
C LEU A 132 3.50 20.69 -9.51
N GLN A 133 4.58 20.29 -10.14
CA GLN A 133 4.59 19.22 -11.13
C GLN A 133 5.44 18.08 -10.62
N ARG A 134 4.93 16.85 -10.67
CA ARG A 134 5.65 15.63 -10.29
C ARG A 134 5.39 14.51 -11.25
N ASP A 135 6.49 13.86 -11.65
CA ASP A 135 6.44 12.63 -12.41
C ASP A 135 6.41 11.46 -11.42
N PHE A 136 5.65 10.44 -11.77
CA PHE A 136 5.53 9.18 -11.03
C PHE A 136 5.35 8.02 -12.02
N GLN A 137 5.69 6.81 -11.57
CA GLN A 137 5.66 5.61 -12.40
C GLN A 137 4.58 4.65 -11.93
N ILE A 138 3.94 3.99 -12.86
CA ILE A 138 3.00 2.90 -12.65
C ILE A 138 3.62 1.62 -13.25
N ASP A 139 3.69 0.58 -12.44
CA ASP A 139 4.24 -0.73 -12.84
C ASP A 139 3.14 -1.78 -13.07
N ASN A 140 1.94 -1.58 -12.51
CA ASN A 140 0.81 -2.49 -12.67
C ASN A 140 -0.48 -1.75 -13.07
N PRO A 141 -1.21 -2.21 -14.10
CA PRO A 141 -2.44 -1.54 -14.56
C PRO A 141 -3.58 -1.58 -13.53
N GLN A 142 -3.50 -2.47 -12.53
CA GLN A 142 -4.42 -2.47 -11.40
C GLN A 142 -3.86 -1.60 -10.28
N ASN A 143 -4.14 -0.31 -10.35
CA ASN A 143 -3.61 0.70 -9.44
C ASN A 143 -4.66 1.73 -9.03
N ILE A 144 -4.37 2.40 -7.93
CA ILE A 144 -5.08 3.59 -7.46
C ILE A 144 -4.03 4.63 -7.09
N THR A 145 -4.13 5.81 -7.64
CA THR A 145 -3.27 6.95 -7.30
C THR A 145 -4.10 7.99 -6.57
N PHE A 146 -3.69 8.32 -5.35
CA PHE A 146 -4.25 9.42 -4.57
C PHE A 146 -3.38 10.65 -4.75
N LEU A 147 -4.03 11.80 -4.90
CA LEU A 147 -3.38 13.08 -5.07
C LEU A 147 -3.95 14.05 -4.03
N SER A 148 -3.07 14.70 -3.30
CA SER A 148 -3.43 15.70 -2.30
C SER A 148 -2.74 17.02 -2.63
N PHE A 149 -3.52 18.08 -2.72
CA PHE A 149 -3.05 19.45 -2.91
C PHE A 149 -3.52 20.31 -1.76
N GLU A 150 -2.58 20.97 -1.10
CA GLU A 150 -2.85 21.93 -0.03
C GLU A 150 -2.16 23.25 -0.36
N THR A 151 -2.83 24.35 -0.06
CA THR A 151 -2.34 25.71 -0.31
C THR A 151 -2.98 26.73 0.60
N ILE A 152 -2.37 27.90 0.70
CA ILE A 152 -2.99 29.10 1.24
C ILE A 152 -3.44 29.98 0.08
N ALA A 153 -4.73 30.27 0.05
CA ALA A 153 -5.31 31.32 -0.77
C ALA A 153 -5.30 32.62 0.04
N HIS A 154 -4.57 33.64 -0.46
CA HIS A 154 -4.39 34.92 0.23
C HIS A 154 -4.96 36.07 -0.62
N LEU A 155 -5.90 36.82 -0.05
CA LEU A 155 -6.62 37.88 -0.75
C LEU A 155 -6.07 39.25 -0.35
N GLU A 156 -5.68 40.07 -1.28
CA GLU A 156 -5.37 41.49 -1.08
C GLU A 156 -6.67 42.32 -1.22
N SER A 157 -7.34 42.58 -0.12
CA SER A 157 -8.54 43.43 -0.15
C SER A 157 -8.67 44.28 1.09
N THR A 158 -9.04 45.54 0.88
CA THR A 158 -9.44 46.49 1.91
C THR A 158 -10.93 46.78 1.87
N ILE A 159 -11.65 46.27 0.90
CA ILE A 159 -13.08 46.45 0.71
C ILE A 159 -13.83 45.38 1.50
N GLN A 160 -14.56 45.78 2.51
CA GLN A 160 -15.37 44.91 3.34
C GLN A 160 -16.43 44.18 2.49
N TYR A 161 -16.61 42.89 2.76
CA TYR A 161 -17.53 42.00 2.04
C TYR A 161 -17.17 41.76 0.57
N SER A 162 -16.01 42.24 0.09
CA SER A 162 -15.52 41.87 -1.22
C SER A 162 -14.91 40.47 -1.20
N ALA A 163 -14.95 39.75 -2.32
CA ALA A 163 -14.43 38.40 -2.40
C ALA A 163 -13.86 38.08 -3.77
N ALA A 164 -12.98 37.07 -3.81
CA ALA A 164 -12.54 36.42 -5.04
C ALA A 164 -13.03 34.97 -5.06
N ASP A 165 -13.69 34.59 -6.15
CA ASP A 165 -14.04 33.20 -6.46
C ASP A 165 -12.95 32.58 -7.32
N PHE A 166 -12.50 31.39 -6.96
CA PHE A 166 -11.46 30.67 -7.68
C PHE A 166 -11.70 29.15 -7.69
N SER A 167 -11.01 28.46 -8.56
CA SER A 167 -10.95 27.01 -8.59
C SER A 167 -9.52 26.55 -8.76
N CYS A 168 -9.16 25.43 -8.13
CA CYS A 168 -7.93 24.71 -8.40
C CYS A 168 -8.26 23.27 -8.73
N GLY A 169 -7.55 22.70 -9.71
CA GLY A 169 -7.69 21.32 -10.15
C GLY A 169 -6.36 20.59 -10.15
N ILE A 170 -6.43 19.28 -9.91
CA ILE A 170 -5.31 18.35 -10.06
C ILE A 170 -5.50 17.60 -11.36
N PHE A 171 -4.44 17.54 -12.15
CA PHE A 171 -4.39 16.90 -13.46
C PHE A 171 -3.38 15.77 -13.44
N VAL A 172 -3.70 14.67 -14.09
CA VAL A 172 -2.77 13.59 -14.44
C VAL A 172 -2.74 13.50 -15.96
N ASP A 173 -1.55 13.62 -16.54
CA ASP A 173 -1.34 13.63 -18.00
C ASP A 173 -2.23 14.66 -18.72
N ASP A 174 -2.31 15.85 -18.13
CA ASP A 174 -3.14 16.96 -18.58
C ASP A 174 -4.67 16.71 -18.56
N LEU A 175 -5.13 15.65 -17.88
CA LEU A 175 -6.55 15.34 -17.67
C LEU A 175 -6.96 15.60 -16.24
N LEU A 176 -8.03 16.35 -16.03
CA LEU A 176 -8.56 16.74 -14.72
C LEU A 176 -9.04 15.53 -13.92
N LYS A 177 -8.47 15.30 -12.75
CA LYS A 177 -8.85 14.19 -11.84
C LYS A 177 -9.64 14.67 -10.63
N GLY A 178 -9.46 15.90 -10.23
CA GLY A 178 -10.23 16.50 -9.13
C GLY A 178 -10.20 18.02 -9.22
N ILE A 179 -11.28 18.64 -8.77
CA ILE A 179 -11.42 20.12 -8.74
C ILE A 179 -12.21 20.54 -7.53
N ARG A 180 -11.85 21.69 -6.98
CA ARG A 180 -12.63 22.37 -5.96
C ARG A 180 -12.74 23.85 -6.28
N VAL A 181 -13.92 24.39 -6.03
CA VAL A 181 -14.21 25.81 -6.15
C VAL A 181 -14.32 26.39 -4.73
N TYR A 182 -13.79 27.58 -4.55
CA TYR A 182 -13.87 28.28 -3.28
C TYR A 182 -13.94 29.79 -3.48
N THR A 183 -14.58 30.47 -2.52
CA THR A 183 -14.65 31.93 -2.48
C THR A 183 -13.94 32.40 -1.21
N VAL A 184 -12.90 33.22 -1.36
CA VAL A 184 -12.22 33.89 -0.25
C VAL A 184 -12.85 35.28 -0.12
N ASP A 185 -13.39 35.59 1.04
CA ASP A 185 -14.07 36.83 1.32
C ASP A 185 -13.38 37.67 2.40
N GLN A 186 -13.51 38.97 2.27
CA GLN A 186 -13.13 39.96 3.27
C GLN A 186 -14.31 40.24 4.22
N SER A 187 -14.43 39.45 5.27
CA SER A 187 -15.51 39.59 6.27
C SER A 187 -15.21 40.62 7.38
N GLY A 188 -13.93 40.98 7.57
CA GLY A 188 -13.46 41.85 8.64
C GLY A 188 -13.07 43.24 8.17
N THR A 189 -12.77 44.13 9.12
CA THR A 189 -12.50 45.54 8.85
C THR A 189 -11.04 45.92 8.60
N ALA A 190 -10.09 45.05 8.85
CA ALA A 190 -8.68 45.49 8.89
C ALA A 190 -7.61 44.51 8.47
N VAL A 191 -7.92 43.27 8.10
CA VAL A 191 -6.91 42.25 7.80
C VAL A 191 -7.20 41.60 6.46
N THR A 192 -6.20 41.56 5.59
CA THR A 192 -6.27 40.83 4.34
C THR A 192 -6.49 39.35 4.65
N PRO A 193 -7.61 38.75 4.18
CA PRO A 193 -7.98 37.39 4.55
C PRO A 193 -7.13 36.35 3.84
N PHE A 194 -6.95 35.25 4.51
CA PHE A 194 -6.37 34.04 3.93
C PHE A 194 -7.16 32.81 4.34
N PHE A 195 -7.06 31.78 3.55
CA PHE A 195 -7.76 30.52 3.76
C PHE A 195 -6.90 29.33 3.35
N THR A 196 -6.89 28.28 4.17
CA THR A 196 -6.28 27.02 3.80
C THR A 196 -7.22 26.28 2.86
N PHE A 197 -6.76 26.03 1.66
CA PHE A 197 -7.49 25.31 0.62
C PHE A 197 -6.85 23.96 0.42
N ASP A 198 -7.63 22.89 0.53
CA ASP A 198 -7.24 21.53 0.30
C ASP A 198 -8.11 20.87 -0.77
N LEU A 199 -7.48 20.01 -1.58
CA LEU A 199 -8.14 19.26 -2.63
C LEU A 199 -7.57 17.85 -2.67
N LEU A 200 -8.45 16.86 -2.55
CA LEU A 200 -8.15 15.46 -2.75
C LEU A 200 -8.71 14.98 -4.09
N ALA A 201 -7.94 14.21 -4.80
CA ALA A 201 -8.33 13.57 -6.04
C ALA A 201 -7.82 12.13 -6.10
N SER A 202 -8.37 11.33 -6.99
CA SER A 202 -7.87 9.99 -7.28
C SER A 202 -7.93 9.70 -8.77
N ALA A 203 -6.99 8.88 -9.23
CA ALA A 203 -6.98 8.31 -10.56
C ALA A 203 -6.82 6.79 -10.43
N ASN A 204 -7.70 6.03 -11.10
CA ASN A 204 -7.73 4.59 -11.02
C ASN A 204 -7.30 3.96 -12.34
N ASN A 205 -6.61 2.82 -12.26
CA ASN A 205 -6.23 2.03 -13.44
C ASN A 205 -5.48 2.84 -14.50
N LEU A 206 -4.54 3.67 -14.05
CA LEU A 206 -3.60 4.33 -14.96
C LEU A 206 -2.79 3.27 -15.72
N SER A 207 -2.41 3.57 -16.95
CA SER A 207 -1.58 2.68 -17.76
C SER A 207 -0.21 2.43 -17.13
N VAL A 208 0.43 1.35 -17.49
CA VAL A 208 1.84 1.12 -17.11
C VAL A 208 2.71 2.14 -17.82
N GLY A 209 3.62 2.78 -17.09
CA GLY A 209 4.55 3.79 -17.60
C GLY A 209 4.66 5.01 -16.70
N ASN A 210 5.27 6.05 -17.25
CA ASN A 210 5.47 7.33 -16.58
C ASN A 210 4.23 8.21 -16.74
N HIS A 211 3.83 8.84 -15.67
CA HIS A 211 2.72 9.79 -15.58
C HIS A 211 3.19 11.09 -14.94
N THR A 212 2.47 12.18 -15.19
CA THR A 212 2.80 13.49 -14.62
C THR A 212 1.59 14.08 -13.93
N ALA A 213 1.68 14.35 -12.64
CA ALA A 213 0.70 15.11 -11.87
C ALA A 213 1.02 16.61 -11.92
N LYS A 214 -0.02 17.43 -12.10
CA LYS A 214 0.08 18.90 -12.17
C LYS A 214 -1.06 19.55 -11.40
N VAL A 215 -0.83 20.79 -10.93
CA VAL A 215 -1.86 21.64 -10.33
C VAL A 215 -2.02 22.89 -11.17
N ALA A 216 -3.26 23.25 -11.46
CA ALA A 216 -3.60 24.54 -12.08
C ALA A 216 -4.78 25.18 -11.36
N CYS A 217 -4.75 26.50 -11.26
CA CYS A 217 -5.82 27.29 -10.65
C CYS A 217 -6.33 28.36 -11.61
N LYS A 218 -7.53 28.88 -11.32
CA LYS A 218 -8.19 29.90 -12.12
C LYS A 218 -9.00 30.82 -11.22
N LYS A 219 -8.79 32.14 -11.35
CA LYS A 219 -9.67 33.12 -10.71
C LYS A 219 -10.93 33.24 -11.56
N ARG A 220 -12.08 32.89 -11.00
CA ARG A 220 -13.35 32.78 -11.71
C ARG A 220 -14.19 34.05 -11.63
N GLY A 221 -14.15 34.73 -10.48
CA GLY A 221 -15.01 35.88 -10.24
C GLY A 221 -14.44 36.87 -9.27
N ASN A 222 -14.88 38.11 -9.42
CA ASN A 222 -14.76 39.18 -8.44
C ASN A 222 -16.16 39.50 -7.87
N ILE A 223 -16.29 39.55 -6.57
CA ILE A 223 -17.57 39.74 -5.88
C ILE A 223 -17.51 41.02 -5.11
N ASN A 224 -18.62 41.77 -5.10
CA ASN A 224 -18.79 43.04 -4.37
C ASN A 224 -17.65 44.05 -4.60
N GLY A 225 -17.27 44.24 -5.88
CA GLY A 225 -16.27 45.23 -6.24
C GLY A 225 -14.84 44.86 -5.91
N PHE A 226 -14.51 43.56 -5.66
CA PHE A 226 -13.15 43.16 -5.45
C PHE A 226 -12.27 43.49 -6.66
N SER A 227 -11.16 44.23 -6.41
CA SER A 227 -10.24 44.67 -7.45
C SER A 227 -8.76 44.40 -7.09
N GLY A 228 -8.51 43.67 -6.02
CA GLY A 228 -7.17 43.32 -5.54
C GLY A 228 -6.59 42.05 -6.17
N GLN A 229 -5.50 41.60 -5.60
CA GLN A 229 -4.80 40.38 -5.99
C GLN A 229 -5.29 39.20 -5.17
N LEU A 230 -5.24 38.00 -5.81
CA LEU A 230 -5.42 36.71 -5.16
C LEU A 230 -4.13 35.89 -5.35
N GLY A 231 -3.44 35.60 -4.25
CA GLY A 231 -2.29 34.71 -4.23
C GLY A 231 -2.72 33.29 -3.91
N ILE A 232 -2.20 32.32 -4.65
CA ILE A 232 -2.28 30.89 -4.36
C ILE A 232 -0.88 30.37 -4.11
N GLY A 233 -0.60 29.90 -2.90
CA GLY A 233 0.78 29.52 -2.51
C GLY A 233 1.73 30.72 -2.43
N ARG A 234 1.20 31.94 -2.37
CA ARG A 234 1.98 33.16 -2.36
C ARG A 234 1.30 34.26 -1.54
N ALA A 235 2.10 34.98 -0.77
CA ALA A 235 1.64 36.15 -0.05
C ALA A 235 1.41 37.34 -1.01
N VAL A 236 0.28 38.02 -0.83
CA VAL A 236 -0.08 39.27 -1.58
C VAL A 236 -0.21 40.49 -0.69
N SER A 237 0.02 40.34 0.62
CA SER A 237 -0.02 41.39 1.61
C SER A 237 0.93 41.10 2.77
N GLY A 238 1.23 42.10 3.58
CA GLY A 238 2.25 42.06 4.64
C GLY A 238 1.90 41.24 5.89
N ASN A 239 0.68 40.71 6.01
CA ASN A 239 0.28 39.86 7.14
C ASN A 239 0.77 38.39 7.01
N LEU A 240 1.17 37.96 5.83
CA LEU A 240 1.83 36.67 5.56
C LEU A 240 3.10 36.86 4.74
N ASN A 241 3.96 35.86 4.76
CA ASN A 241 5.11 35.78 3.85
C ASN A 241 5.04 34.49 3.01
N ASN A 242 5.90 34.38 2.00
CA ASN A 242 5.87 33.25 1.07
C ASN A 242 6.17 31.91 1.74
N PHE A 243 6.90 31.88 2.84
CA PHE A 243 7.10 30.65 3.60
C PHE A 243 5.81 30.14 4.26
N MET A 244 4.99 31.06 4.78
CA MET A 244 3.73 30.73 5.43
C MET A 244 2.63 30.31 4.44
N THR A 245 2.77 30.70 3.17
CA THR A 245 1.75 30.45 2.14
C THR A 245 2.10 29.32 1.18
N LYS A 246 3.18 28.59 1.43
CA LYS A 246 3.61 27.47 0.56
C LYS A 246 2.46 26.51 0.27
N SER A 247 2.47 25.99 -0.94
CA SER A 247 1.59 24.91 -1.38
C SER A 247 2.36 23.61 -1.47
N SER A 248 1.67 22.49 -1.27
CA SER A 248 2.20 21.15 -1.43
C SER A 248 1.33 20.32 -2.37
N LEU A 249 1.97 19.46 -3.16
CA LEU A 249 1.33 18.40 -3.92
C LEU A 249 1.96 17.08 -3.51
N VAL A 250 1.14 16.13 -3.08
CA VAL A 250 1.55 14.76 -2.76
C VAL A 250 0.85 13.79 -3.72
N VAL A 251 1.60 12.84 -4.24
CA VAL A 251 1.13 11.76 -5.11
C VAL A 251 1.49 10.45 -4.44
N GLU A 252 0.49 9.63 -4.16
CA GLU A 252 0.65 8.30 -3.54
C GLU A 252 0.02 7.25 -4.45
N THR A 253 0.84 6.33 -4.94
CA THR A 253 0.38 5.26 -5.83
C THR A 253 0.36 3.93 -5.10
N TYR A 254 -0.77 3.25 -5.19
CA TYR A 254 -1.03 1.93 -4.65
C TYR A 254 -1.28 0.98 -5.80
N GLU A 255 -0.47 -0.05 -5.92
CA GLU A 255 -0.58 -1.02 -6.99
C GLU A 255 -0.85 -2.41 -6.44
N LYS A 256 -1.66 -3.19 -7.15
CA LYS A 256 -1.83 -4.59 -6.83
C LYS A 256 -0.53 -5.33 -7.14
N PRO A 257 0.06 -6.08 -6.20
CA PRO A 257 1.23 -6.89 -6.49
C PRO A 257 0.96 -7.82 -7.66
N SER A 258 1.86 -7.87 -8.63
CA SER A 258 1.74 -8.84 -9.71
C SER A 258 1.82 -10.26 -9.11
N THR A 259 0.94 -11.14 -9.51
CA THR A 259 0.93 -12.56 -9.07
C THR A 259 2.20 -13.31 -9.47
N SER A 260 3.02 -12.74 -10.37
CA SER A 260 4.31 -13.29 -10.76
C SER A 260 5.43 -12.98 -9.76
N ASN A 261 5.27 -12.01 -8.88
CA ASN A 261 6.12 -11.82 -7.72
C ASN A 261 5.63 -12.73 -6.58
N THR A 262 5.68 -14.04 -6.79
CA THR A 262 5.85 -14.94 -5.67
C THR A 262 7.09 -14.43 -4.93
N VAL A 263 6.89 -13.87 -3.73
CA VAL A 263 7.99 -13.66 -2.80
C VAL A 263 8.83 -14.92 -2.88
N PRO A 264 10.10 -14.87 -3.28
CA PRO A 264 10.89 -16.08 -3.32
C PRO A 264 10.79 -16.68 -1.93
N VAL A 265 10.15 -17.84 -1.84
CA VAL A 265 10.24 -18.66 -0.64
C VAL A 265 11.75 -18.80 -0.47
N TYR A 266 12.27 -18.23 0.61
CA TYR A 266 13.66 -18.29 0.97
C TYR A 266 14.12 -19.72 0.68
N ASN A 267 14.94 -19.86 -0.33
CA ASN A 267 15.60 -21.11 -0.68
C ASN A 267 16.96 -21.00 0.04
N PRO A 268 17.16 -21.75 1.18
CA PRO A 268 18.38 -21.66 1.96
C PRO A 268 19.59 -22.19 1.18
#